data_1239b8851a5aeb32c55fbabaf47418f7
#
_entry.id   1239b8851a5aeb32c55fbabaf47418f7
#
_cell.length_a   1.000
_cell.length_b   1.000
_cell.length_c   1.000
_cell.angle_alpha   90.00
_cell.angle_beta   90.00
_cell.angle_gamma   90.00
#
_symmetry.space_group_name_H-M   'P 1'
#
loop_
_entity.id
_entity.type
_entity.pdbx_description
1 polymer ?
#
loop_
_entity_poly.entity_id
_entity_poly.type
_entity_poly.pdbx_seq_one_letter_code
_entity_poly.pdbx_strand_id
1 'polypeptide(L)'
;MTKRVILGHPFGNANVRQALAAFTEGGILESFVTTLSAEHFRMLSLLPASFRKEVQRRSFPGVSSDRIKSSAGQELMRLVGTRLGRSVPKIRSVTPSVDEVWKSLDLRLASYAAQASGADLSVYAYEDGAFHTFSSPHTFRRIYELPIGYWREMHRLLEEERDLQPEWSSTLKGLADGPEKLERKERELQMADAILVPSDFVLSTLPQEFARKGTVVPYGCPEVSVGAPRSFSPGNKPLKVLFCGSLGQRKGLSYLFESVARLGSQVELTVVGTPVELCRPLEVGLSKVKWISSLPHAELLALMRQHDVFVFPTLFEGRALVVLEALSQGLPVITTPNSGTTDVVLHGRTGYVIPIRSVDGIEMALEELAKDRELLRHMSDEALKLASETSWLSYRVKLLNAMQNFEFIKQINQ
;
A
#
# COMPACT_ATOMS: atom_id res chain seq x y z
N MET A 1 7.12 8.76 -31.07
CA MET A 1 6.76 10.09 -30.53
C MET A 1 7.11 10.12 -29.05
N THR A 2 7.64 11.21 -28.55
CA THR A 2 7.96 11.37 -27.14
C THR A 2 6.63 11.42 -26.37
N LYS A 3 6.40 10.47 -25.49
CA LYS A 3 5.18 10.38 -24.70
C LYS A 3 5.27 11.33 -23.54
N ARG A 4 4.13 11.90 -23.14
CA ARG A 4 4.00 12.77 -21.99
C ARG A 4 3.06 12.15 -20.98
N VAL A 5 3.40 12.21 -19.70
CA VAL A 5 2.58 11.68 -18.60
C VAL A 5 2.29 12.78 -17.59
N ILE A 6 1.01 13.03 -17.32
CA ILE A 6 0.59 13.77 -16.13
C ILE A 6 0.19 12.76 -15.07
N LEU A 7 0.84 12.80 -13.90
CA LEU A 7 0.52 11.95 -12.77
C LEU A 7 -0.22 12.75 -11.69
N GLY A 8 -1.35 12.24 -11.21
CA GLY A 8 -2.13 12.82 -10.11
C GLY A 8 -2.13 11.96 -8.87
N HIS A 9 -1.68 12.50 -7.71
CA HIS A 9 -1.82 11.84 -6.41
C HIS A 9 -1.69 12.84 -5.24
N PRO A 10 -2.58 12.80 -4.22
CA PRO A 10 -2.60 13.83 -3.18
C PRO A 10 -1.43 13.74 -2.17
N PHE A 11 -0.87 12.56 -1.90
CA PHE A 11 0.01 12.35 -0.76
C PHE A 11 1.43 11.84 -1.09
N GLY A 12 1.64 11.23 -2.25
CA GLY A 12 2.96 10.72 -2.67
C GLY A 12 3.46 9.54 -1.84
N ASN A 13 2.73 8.44 -1.81
CA ASN A 13 3.14 7.18 -1.19
C ASN A 13 4.38 6.58 -1.86
N ALA A 14 4.95 5.51 -1.31
CA ALA A 14 6.17 4.90 -1.83
C ALA A 14 6.04 4.49 -3.31
N ASN A 15 4.94 3.82 -3.69
CA ASN A 15 4.66 3.45 -5.07
C ASN A 15 4.55 4.67 -6.01
N VAL A 16 3.88 5.74 -5.57
CA VAL A 16 3.78 7.00 -6.32
C VAL A 16 5.14 7.63 -6.56
N ARG A 17 6.01 7.65 -5.55
CA ARG A 17 7.39 8.16 -5.67
C ARG A 17 8.19 7.36 -6.69
N GLN A 18 7.99 6.05 -6.72
CA GLN A 18 8.67 5.18 -7.69
C GLN A 18 8.10 5.35 -9.10
N ALA A 19 6.80 5.57 -9.25
CA ALA A 19 6.21 5.92 -10.54
C ALA A 19 6.73 7.29 -11.05
N LEU A 20 6.81 8.29 -10.17
CA LEU A 20 7.42 9.59 -10.49
C LEU A 20 8.88 9.45 -10.92
N ALA A 21 9.67 8.65 -10.20
CA ALA A 21 11.06 8.39 -10.56
C ALA A 21 11.14 7.71 -11.93
N ALA A 22 10.31 6.69 -12.21
CA ALA A 22 10.25 6.05 -13.51
C ALA A 22 9.96 7.04 -14.65
N PHE A 23 8.94 7.87 -14.50
CA PHE A 23 8.55 8.83 -15.54
C PHE A 23 9.56 9.96 -15.71
N THR A 24 10.23 10.37 -14.62
CA THR A 24 11.30 11.38 -14.68
C THR A 24 12.54 10.83 -15.35
N GLU A 25 13.01 9.66 -14.94
CA GLU A 25 14.18 8.96 -15.51
C GLU A 25 13.93 8.58 -16.99
N GLY A 26 12.70 8.18 -17.32
CA GLY A 26 12.26 7.90 -18.68
C GLY A 26 12.05 9.14 -19.56
N GLY A 27 12.19 10.35 -19.00
CA GLY A 27 12.02 11.62 -19.73
C GLY A 27 10.59 11.90 -20.21
N ILE A 28 9.57 11.21 -19.66
CA ILE A 28 8.17 11.31 -20.08
C ILE A 28 7.27 12.06 -19.09
N LEU A 29 7.77 12.44 -17.91
CA LEU A 29 6.97 13.21 -16.94
C LEU A 29 6.72 14.62 -17.47
N GLU A 30 5.48 14.94 -17.80
CA GLU A 30 5.02 16.30 -18.12
C GLU A 30 4.81 17.12 -16.84
N SER A 31 3.97 16.59 -15.93
CA SER A 31 3.73 17.21 -14.63
C SER A 31 3.23 16.21 -13.59
N PHE A 32 3.48 16.56 -12.33
CA PHE A 32 2.93 15.90 -11.15
C PHE A 32 1.94 16.81 -10.44
N VAL A 33 0.66 16.45 -10.44
CA VAL A 33 -0.41 17.18 -9.77
C VAL A 33 -0.61 16.61 -8.38
N THR A 34 -0.41 17.44 -7.35
CA THR A 34 -0.49 17.01 -5.95
C THR A 34 -1.13 18.07 -5.07
N THR A 35 -1.38 17.77 -3.81
CA THR A 35 -1.94 18.72 -2.85
C THR A 35 -0.85 19.58 -2.22
N LEU A 36 0.06 18.98 -1.48
CA LEU A 36 1.10 19.67 -0.71
C LEU A 36 2.47 19.20 -1.19
N SER A 37 3.36 20.16 -1.46
CA SER A 37 4.74 19.91 -1.85
C SER A 37 5.69 20.77 -1.03
N ALA A 38 6.72 20.17 -0.46
CA ALA A 38 7.73 20.88 0.32
C ALA A 38 8.51 21.88 -0.55
N GLU A 39 8.70 21.58 -1.84
CA GLU A 39 9.41 22.38 -2.83
C GLU A 39 8.73 23.74 -3.05
N HIS A 40 7.41 23.82 -2.86
CA HIS A 40 6.63 25.08 -3.02
C HIS A 40 6.35 25.79 -1.71
N PHE A 41 6.76 25.22 -0.56
CA PHE A 41 6.47 25.82 0.75
C PHE A 41 7.63 26.68 1.23
N ARG A 42 7.71 27.94 0.73
CA ARG A 42 8.81 28.88 1.00
C ARG A 42 9.05 29.22 2.48
N MET A 43 8.04 29.04 3.35
CA MET A 43 8.10 29.41 4.77
C MET A 43 8.15 28.21 5.71
N LEU A 44 8.76 27.11 5.28
CA LEU A 44 8.87 25.88 6.09
C LEU A 44 9.49 26.10 7.48
N SER A 45 10.46 27.01 7.59
CA SER A 45 11.15 27.33 8.84
C SER A 45 10.26 27.98 9.90
N LEU A 46 9.18 28.65 9.49
CA LEU A 46 8.24 29.32 10.39
C LEU A 46 7.16 28.39 10.95
N LEU A 47 7.07 27.17 10.46
CA LEU A 47 6.08 26.20 10.92
C LEU A 47 6.51 25.53 12.25
N PRO A 48 5.55 25.19 13.13
CA PRO A 48 5.82 24.32 14.26
C PRO A 48 6.50 23.00 13.82
N ALA A 49 7.42 22.47 14.62
CA ALA A 49 8.26 21.33 14.27
C ALA A 49 7.45 20.11 13.78
N SER A 50 6.31 19.82 14.41
CA SER A 50 5.43 18.71 14.01
C SER A 50 4.78 18.92 12.64
N PHE A 51 4.45 20.16 12.27
CA PHE A 51 3.87 20.52 10.99
C PHE A 51 4.95 20.54 9.90
N ARG A 52 6.13 21.04 10.23
CA ARG A 52 7.31 21.02 9.35
C ARG A 52 7.66 19.60 8.90
N LYS A 53 7.70 18.65 9.86
CA LYS A 53 7.95 17.23 9.57
C LYS A 53 6.91 16.64 8.61
N GLU A 54 5.64 17.03 8.75
CA GLU A 54 4.55 16.57 7.89
C GLU A 54 4.67 17.13 6.46
N VAL A 55 5.07 18.41 6.31
CA VAL A 55 5.33 19.00 4.99
C VAL A 55 6.59 18.38 4.36
N GLN A 56 7.66 18.19 5.13
CA GLN A 56 8.90 17.56 4.65
C GLN A 56 8.68 16.12 4.12
N ARG A 57 7.74 15.37 4.69
CA ARG A 57 7.33 14.05 4.15
C ARG A 57 6.75 14.13 2.75
N ARG A 58 6.34 15.31 2.28
CA ARG A 58 5.81 15.59 0.94
C ARG A 58 6.84 16.28 0.05
N SER A 59 8.11 15.97 0.25
CA SER A 59 9.17 16.31 -0.71
C SER A 59 9.29 15.24 -1.79
N PHE A 60 9.54 15.66 -3.02
CA PHE A 60 9.65 14.80 -4.21
C PHE A 60 11.01 15.00 -4.86
N PRO A 61 12.10 14.53 -4.21
CA PRO A 61 13.44 14.69 -4.75
C PRO A 61 13.55 14.02 -6.13
N GLY A 62 14.28 14.66 -7.04
CA GLY A 62 14.44 14.18 -8.43
C GLY A 62 13.37 14.70 -9.39
N VAL A 63 12.27 15.29 -8.91
CA VAL A 63 11.28 15.96 -9.76
C VAL A 63 11.55 17.46 -9.75
N SER A 64 11.73 18.07 -10.95
CA SER A 64 11.93 19.51 -11.07
C SER A 64 10.71 20.27 -10.55
N SER A 65 10.91 21.35 -9.78
CA SER A 65 9.83 22.09 -9.11
C SER A 65 8.82 22.71 -10.08
N ASP A 66 9.22 23.06 -11.30
CA ASP A 66 8.35 23.56 -12.35
C ASP A 66 7.35 22.51 -12.86
N ARG A 67 7.71 21.22 -12.76
CA ARG A 67 6.83 20.09 -13.09
C ARG A 67 5.87 19.70 -11.96
N ILE A 68 6.10 20.14 -10.73
CA ILE A 68 5.20 19.90 -9.60
C ILE A 68 4.08 20.95 -9.63
N LYS A 69 2.83 20.53 -9.69
CA LYS A 69 1.65 21.39 -9.65
C LYS A 69 0.91 21.15 -8.35
N SER A 70 1.22 21.91 -7.31
CA SER A 70 0.64 21.74 -5.97
C SER A 70 -0.45 22.74 -5.64
N SER A 71 -1.42 22.33 -4.77
CA SER A 71 -2.42 23.20 -4.15
C SER A 71 -2.72 22.73 -2.74
N ALA A 72 -2.17 23.45 -1.80
CA ALA A 72 -2.16 23.06 -0.40
C ALA A 72 -3.48 23.31 0.36
N GLY A 73 -4.42 24.12 -0.17
CA GLY A 73 -5.55 24.68 0.59
C GLY A 73 -6.36 23.64 1.36
N GLN A 74 -6.98 22.67 0.67
CA GLN A 74 -7.80 21.65 1.34
C GLN A 74 -7.02 20.71 2.23
N GLU A 75 -5.83 20.28 1.80
CA GLU A 75 -4.98 19.40 2.63
C GLU A 75 -4.48 20.12 3.88
N LEU A 76 -4.12 21.41 3.81
CA LEU A 76 -3.78 22.21 4.97
C LEU A 76 -4.97 22.34 5.93
N MET A 77 -6.18 22.64 5.40
CA MET A 77 -7.39 22.67 6.23
C MET A 77 -7.63 21.33 6.92
N ARG A 78 -7.47 20.23 6.20
CA ARG A 78 -7.60 18.87 6.75
C ARG A 78 -6.58 18.60 7.86
N LEU A 79 -5.30 18.91 7.63
CA LEU A 79 -4.22 18.68 8.61
C LEU A 79 -4.39 19.54 9.88
N VAL A 80 -4.75 20.81 9.72
CA VAL A 80 -5.03 21.70 10.84
C VAL A 80 -6.31 21.30 11.57
N GLY A 81 -7.39 21.05 10.81
CA GLY A 81 -8.69 20.66 11.34
C GLY A 81 -8.65 19.34 12.11
N THR A 82 -7.90 18.35 11.63
CA THR A 82 -7.72 17.08 12.34
C THR A 82 -7.01 17.25 13.69
N ARG A 83 -6.07 18.18 13.78
CA ARG A 83 -5.34 18.48 15.03
C ARG A 83 -6.19 19.28 16.00
N LEU A 84 -6.81 20.36 15.54
CA LEU A 84 -7.63 21.24 16.36
C LEU A 84 -8.97 20.59 16.72
N GLY A 85 -9.53 19.76 15.86
CA GLY A 85 -10.79 19.05 16.08
C GLY A 85 -10.75 18.00 17.20
N ARG A 86 -9.54 17.63 17.66
CA ARG A 86 -9.36 16.85 18.92
C ARG A 86 -9.80 17.63 20.16
N SER A 87 -9.60 18.96 20.14
CA SER A 87 -9.92 19.86 21.27
C SER A 87 -11.20 20.67 21.04
N VAL A 88 -11.64 20.84 19.79
CA VAL A 88 -12.80 21.66 19.42
C VAL A 88 -13.70 20.90 18.43
N PRO A 89 -14.78 20.23 18.92
CA PRO A 89 -15.64 19.39 18.06
C PRO A 89 -16.25 20.09 16.85
N LYS A 90 -16.56 21.40 16.95
CA LYS A 90 -17.09 22.22 15.84
C LYS A 90 -16.12 22.35 14.67
N ILE A 91 -14.81 22.25 14.91
CA ILE A 91 -13.80 22.31 13.84
C ILE A 91 -13.82 20.99 13.03
N ARG A 92 -14.13 19.88 13.69
CA ARG A 92 -14.20 18.57 13.03
C ARG A 92 -15.28 18.53 11.94
N SER A 93 -16.41 19.18 12.12
CA SER A 93 -17.52 19.19 11.15
C SER A 93 -17.24 20.00 9.88
N VAL A 94 -16.27 20.91 9.91
CA VAL A 94 -15.85 21.74 8.75
C VAL A 94 -14.48 21.32 8.19
N THR A 95 -13.89 20.26 8.76
CA THR A 95 -12.60 19.73 8.31
C THR A 95 -12.80 18.83 7.09
N PRO A 96 -12.15 19.12 5.95
CA PRO A 96 -12.28 18.28 4.75
C PRO A 96 -11.92 16.83 5.04
N SER A 97 -12.72 15.91 4.52
CA SER A 97 -12.43 14.49 4.51
C SER A 97 -11.30 14.15 3.53
N VAL A 98 -10.74 12.95 3.63
CA VAL A 98 -9.77 12.46 2.64
C VAL A 98 -10.41 12.37 1.24
N ASP A 99 -11.68 11.98 1.16
CA ASP A 99 -12.42 11.90 -0.10
C ASP A 99 -12.59 13.27 -0.78
N GLU A 100 -12.88 14.32 -0.01
CA GLU A 100 -12.94 15.69 -0.55
C GLU A 100 -11.60 16.19 -1.06
N VAL A 101 -10.50 15.80 -0.42
CA VAL A 101 -9.14 16.09 -0.89
C VAL A 101 -8.88 15.40 -2.24
N TRP A 102 -9.30 14.14 -2.39
CA TRP A 102 -9.20 13.41 -3.65
C TRP A 102 -10.04 14.04 -4.76
N LYS A 103 -11.31 14.38 -4.50
CA LYS A 103 -12.20 15.05 -5.46
C LYS A 103 -11.60 16.39 -5.92
N SER A 104 -11.06 17.18 -5.00
CA SER A 104 -10.43 18.46 -5.33
C SER A 104 -9.17 18.30 -6.19
N LEU A 105 -8.36 17.28 -5.91
CA LEU A 105 -7.21 16.96 -6.74
C LEU A 105 -7.64 16.57 -8.15
N ASP A 106 -8.64 15.70 -8.29
CA ASP A 106 -9.13 15.20 -9.56
C ASP A 106 -9.66 16.34 -10.46
N LEU A 107 -10.42 17.27 -9.91
CA LEU A 107 -10.86 18.48 -10.65
C LEU A 107 -9.68 19.29 -11.20
N ARG A 108 -8.60 19.37 -10.46
CA ARG A 108 -7.40 20.09 -10.88
C ARG A 108 -6.59 19.30 -11.89
N LEU A 109 -6.50 17.97 -11.68
CA LEU A 109 -5.87 17.07 -12.64
C LEU A 109 -6.57 17.18 -14.00
N ALA A 110 -7.91 17.20 -14.01
CA ALA A 110 -8.72 17.43 -15.22
C ALA A 110 -8.36 18.75 -15.92
N SER A 111 -8.20 19.85 -15.15
CA SER A 111 -7.83 21.16 -15.69
C SER A 111 -6.43 21.14 -16.33
N TYR A 112 -5.43 20.55 -15.68
CA TYR A 112 -4.08 20.42 -16.27
C TYR A 112 -4.07 19.51 -17.49
N ALA A 113 -4.80 18.40 -17.44
CA ALA A 113 -4.92 17.46 -18.56
C ALA A 113 -5.57 18.13 -19.77
N ALA A 114 -6.60 18.97 -19.57
CA ALA A 114 -7.24 19.74 -20.62
C ALA A 114 -6.29 20.72 -21.32
N GLN A 115 -5.46 21.43 -20.54
CA GLN A 115 -4.48 22.39 -21.07
C GLN A 115 -3.37 21.71 -21.88
N ALA A 116 -2.96 20.50 -21.47
CA ALA A 116 -1.90 19.73 -22.11
C ALA A 116 -2.41 18.76 -23.20
N SER A 117 -3.71 18.70 -23.44
CA SER A 117 -4.41 17.74 -24.32
C SER A 117 -3.68 17.43 -25.61
N GLY A 118 -3.63 16.15 -25.99
CA GLY A 118 -2.97 15.68 -27.20
C GLY A 118 -2.89 14.14 -27.23
N ALA A 119 -2.80 13.58 -28.42
CA ALA A 119 -2.76 12.12 -28.63
C ALA A 119 -1.53 11.42 -28.01
N ASP A 120 -0.47 12.17 -27.71
CA ASP A 120 0.76 11.73 -27.08
C ASP A 120 0.71 11.80 -25.54
N LEU A 121 -0.36 12.39 -24.98
CA LEU A 121 -0.55 12.55 -23.54
C LEU A 121 -1.21 11.33 -22.92
N SER A 122 -0.67 10.87 -21.81
CA SER A 122 -1.31 9.95 -20.87
C SER A 122 -1.58 10.64 -19.54
N VAL A 123 -2.76 10.46 -18.96
CA VAL A 123 -3.05 10.89 -17.60
C VAL A 123 -3.10 9.65 -16.71
N TYR A 124 -2.22 9.63 -15.73
CA TYR A 124 -2.05 8.55 -14.77
C TYR A 124 -2.71 8.95 -13.45
N ALA A 125 -3.83 8.32 -13.14
CA ALA A 125 -4.62 8.61 -11.96
C ALA A 125 -4.86 7.35 -11.12
N TYR A 126 -5.06 7.53 -9.84
CA TYR A 126 -5.33 6.47 -8.88
C TYR A 126 -6.81 6.38 -8.54
N GLU A 127 -7.23 5.24 -8.02
CA GLU A 127 -8.58 5.06 -7.46
C GLU A 127 -8.97 6.23 -6.54
N ASP A 128 -10.22 6.66 -6.62
CA ASP A 128 -10.81 7.82 -5.94
C ASP A 128 -10.42 9.20 -6.53
N GLY A 129 -9.50 9.27 -7.49
CA GLY A 129 -8.99 10.54 -8.05
C GLY A 129 -8.96 10.60 -9.57
N ALA A 130 -9.88 9.93 -10.26
CA ALA A 130 -9.89 9.83 -11.71
C ALA A 130 -11.20 10.23 -12.39
N PHE A 131 -12.30 10.32 -11.65
CA PHE A 131 -13.66 10.46 -12.21
C PHE A 131 -13.82 11.72 -13.06
N HIS A 132 -13.52 12.90 -12.53
CA HIS A 132 -13.67 14.17 -13.27
C HIS A 132 -12.68 14.27 -14.43
N THR A 133 -11.46 13.78 -14.21
CA THR A 133 -10.42 13.74 -15.23
C THR A 133 -10.84 12.84 -16.39
N PHE A 134 -11.28 11.62 -16.11
CA PHE A 134 -11.66 10.66 -17.16
C PHE A 134 -12.98 10.97 -17.85
N SER A 135 -13.87 11.72 -17.19
CA SER A 135 -15.10 12.25 -17.80
C SER A 135 -14.85 13.43 -18.76
N SER A 136 -13.61 13.96 -18.79
CA SER A 136 -13.26 15.08 -19.65
C SER A 136 -13.38 14.72 -21.13
N PRO A 137 -13.90 15.61 -22.00
CA PRO A 137 -14.01 15.38 -23.44
C PRO A 137 -12.66 15.51 -24.17
N HIS A 138 -11.59 15.86 -23.46
CA HIS A 138 -10.27 16.10 -24.05
C HIS A 138 -9.56 14.80 -24.45
N THR A 139 -8.67 14.90 -25.44
CA THR A 139 -7.93 13.78 -26.00
C THR A 139 -6.67 13.50 -25.17
N PHE A 140 -6.68 12.41 -24.44
CA PHE A 140 -5.51 11.81 -23.79
C PHE A 140 -5.84 10.35 -23.44
N ARG A 141 -4.79 9.57 -23.11
CA ARG A 141 -4.97 8.20 -22.63
C ARG A 141 -5.23 8.18 -21.13
N ARG A 142 -6.26 7.45 -20.70
CA ARG A 142 -6.69 7.30 -19.31
C ARG A 142 -6.07 6.06 -18.70
N ILE A 143 -5.02 6.26 -17.90
CA ILE A 143 -4.32 5.18 -17.19
C ILE A 143 -4.77 5.19 -15.73
N TYR A 144 -5.41 4.12 -15.32
CA TYR A 144 -5.93 3.96 -13.96
C TYR A 144 -5.08 3.01 -13.15
N GLU A 145 -4.53 3.44 -12.02
CA GLU A 145 -3.90 2.54 -11.07
C GLU A 145 -4.88 2.14 -9.97
N LEU A 146 -5.12 0.82 -9.88
CA LEU A 146 -5.91 0.20 -8.82
C LEU A 146 -4.96 -0.42 -7.79
N PRO A 147 -4.62 0.30 -6.70
CA PRO A 147 -3.57 -0.12 -5.76
C PRO A 147 -4.01 -1.17 -4.77
N ILE A 148 -5.30 -1.47 -4.71
CA ILE A 148 -5.91 -2.50 -3.86
C ILE A 148 -6.92 -3.30 -4.69
N GLY A 149 -7.32 -4.49 -4.25
CA GLY A 149 -8.30 -5.31 -4.98
C GLY A 149 -9.65 -4.60 -5.17
N TYR A 150 -10.41 -5.06 -6.15
CA TYR A 150 -11.69 -4.48 -6.54
C TYR A 150 -12.68 -4.39 -5.37
N TRP A 151 -13.35 -3.28 -5.21
CA TRP A 151 -14.15 -2.95 -4.05
C TRP A 151 -15.31 -3.93 -3.77
N ARG A 152 -15.96 -4.49 -4.82
CA ARG A 152 -17.04 -5.47 -4.61
C ARG A 152 -16.53 -6.76 -4.00
N GLU A 153 -15.37 -7.23 -4.42
CA GLU A 153 -14.75 -8.42 -3.85
C GLU A 153 -14.27 -8.15 -2.41
N MET A 154 -13.75 -6.93 -2.16
CA MET A 154 -13.43 -6.51 -0.79
C MET A 154 -14.69 -6.51 0.10
N HIS A 155 -15.79 -5.93 -0.36
CA HIS A 155 -17.04 -5.90 0.40
C HIS A 155 -17.56 -7.31 0.70
N ARG A 156 -17.64 -8.17 -0.35
CA ARG A 156 -18.08 -9.56 -0.18
C ARG A 156 -17.28 -10.27 0.93
N LEU A 157 -15.97 -10.18 0.87
CA LEU A 157 -15.07 -10.86 1.80
C LEU A 157 -15.13 -10.27 3.22
N LEU A 158 -15.23 -8.94 3.33
CA LEU A 158 -15.34 -8.28 4.63
C LEU A 158 -16.73 -8.40 5.27
N GLU A 159 -17.79 -8.56 4.48
CA GLU A 159 -19.13 -8.90 4.99
C GLU A 159 -19.16 -10.32 5.57
N GLU A 160 -18.60 -11.29 4.87
CA GLU A 160 -18.38 -12.63 5.42
C GLU A 160 -17.58 -12.58 6.71
N GLU A 161 -16.52 -11.76 6.73
CA GLU A 161 -15.67 -11.64 7.92
C GLU A 161 -16.40 -10.98 9.10
N ARG A 162 -17.27 -10.01 8.83
CA ARG A 162 -18.12 -9.40 9.86
C ARG A 162 -19.02 -10.41 10.54
N ASP A 163 -19.55 -11.37 9.76
CA ASP A 163 -20.44 -12.41 10.27
C ASP A 163 -19.67 -13.49 11.05
N LEU A 164 -18.44 -13.81 10.63
CA LEU A 164 -17.54 -14.76 11.30
C LEU A 164 -16.92 -14.18 12.60
N GLN A 165 -16.61 -12.87 12.58
CA GLN A 165 -15.90 -12.18 13.65
C GLN A 165 -16.65 -10.90 14.09
N PRO A 166 -17.90 -11.00 14.59
CA PRO A 166 -18.77 -9.86 14.84
C PRO A 166 -18.20 -8.86 15.87
N GLU A 167 -17.43 -9.33 16.85
CA GLU A 167 -16.78 -8.46 17.84
C GLU A 167 -15.65 -7.58 17.23
N TRP A 168 -15.15 -7.92 16.03
CA TRP A 168 -14.15 -7.16 15.28
C TRP A 168 -14.78 -6.21 14.25
N SER A 169 -16.09 -6.22 14.08
CA SER A 169 -16.81 -5.54 12.99
C SER A 169 -16.49 -4.04 12.89
N SER A 170 -16.33 -3.35 14.03
CA SER A 170 -15.97 -1.93 14.07
C SER A 170 -14.64 -1.62 13.39
N THR A 171 -13.75 -2.60 13.26
CA THR A 171 -12.43 -2.46 12.63
C THR A 171 -12.44 -2.69 11.11
N LEU A 172 -13.56 -3.11 10.52
CA LEU A 172 -13.71 -3.41 9.10
C LEU A 172 -14.06 -2.14 8.29
N LYS A 173 -13.19 -1.13 8.33
CA LYS A 173 -13.42 0.19 7.71
C LYS A 173 -13.58 0.15 6.18
N GLY A 174 -13.18 -0.91 5.50
CA GLY A 174 -13.42 -1.09 4.06
C GLY A 174 -14.90 -1.15 3.67
N LEU A 175 -15.80 -1.40 4.62
CA LEU A 175 -17.25 -1.39 4.42
C LEU A 175 -17.89 0.00 4.60
N ALA A 176 -17.11 1.04 4.91
CA ALA A 176 -17.63 2.36 5.26
C ALA A 176 -17.88 3.28 4.05
N ASP A 177 -17.45 2.89 2.85
CA ASP A 177 -17.65 3.69 1.64
C ASP A 177 -19.15 3.73 1.26
N GLY A 178 -19.70 4.93 1.08
CA GLY A 178 -21.10 5.12 0.71
C GLY A 178 -21.37 4.83 -0.79
N PRO A 179 -22.66 4.66 -1.17
CA PRO A 179 -23.04 4.28 -2.53
C PRO A 179 -22.48 5.21 -3.62
N GLU A 180 -22.49 6.52 -3.38
CA GLU A 180 -21.95 7.53 -4.32
C GLU A 180 -20.47 7.32 -4.61
N LYS A 181 -19.66 7.01 -3.57
CA LYS A 181 -18.24 6.74 -3.73
C LYS A 181 -18.01 5.43 -4.48
N LEU A 182 -18.78 4.39 -4.19
CA LEU A 182 -18.68 3.10 -4.87
C LEU A 182 -19.07 3.22 -6.35
N GLU A 183 -20.12 3.99 -6.68
CA GLU A 183 -20.50 4.28 -8.07
C GLU A 183 -19.39 5.06 -8.80
N ARG A 184 -18.76 6.02 -8.14
CA ARG A 184 -17.61 6.75 -8.70
C ARG A 184 -16.46 5.82 -9.05
N LYS A 185 -16.07 4.92 -8.15
CA LYS A 185 -15.03 3.91 -8.40
C LYS A 185 -15.35 3.04 -9.62
N GLU A 186 -16.60 2.62 -9.75
CA GLU A 186 -17.06 1.83 -10.89
C GLU A 186 -16.92 2.60 -12.21
N ARG A 187 -17.35 3.88 -12.23
CA ARG A 187 -17.23 4.73 -13.41
C ARG A 187 -15.77 5.02 -13.78
N GLU A 188 -14.89 5.20 -12.81
CA GLU A 188 -13.46 5.38 -13.05
C GLU A 188 -12.88 4.17 -13.83
N LEU A 189 -13.19 2.95 -13.39
CA LEU A 189 -12.78 1.71 -14.06
C LEU A 189 -13.37 1.59 -15.47
N GLN A 190 -14.64 1.92 -15.65
CA GLN A 190 -15.31 1.88 -16.96
C GLN A 190 -14.64 2.81 -17.97
N MET A 191 -14.31 4.04 -17.56
CA MET A 191 -13.70 5.07 -18.40
C MET A 191 -12.22 4.85 -18.67
N ALA A 192 -11.51 4.03 -17.87
CA ALA A 192 -10.10 3.76 -18.06
C ALA A 192 -9.81 3.09 -19.41
N ASP A 193 -8.80 3.56 -20.12
CA ASP A 193 -8.29 2.91 -21.35
C ASP A 193 -7.35 1.73 -20.99
N ALA A 194 -6.62 1.83 -19.86
CA ALA A 194 -5.78 0.78 -19.30
C ALA A 194 -5.82 0.83 -17.77
N ILE A 195 -5.73 -0.33 -17.13
CA ILE A 195 -5.75 -0.49 -15.68
C ILE A 195 -4.42 -1.13 -15.26
N LEU A 196 -3.69 -0.46 -14.38
CA LEU A 196 -2.49 -1.01 -13.76
C LEU A 196 -2.82 -1.56 -12.38
N VAL A 197 -2.33 -2.74 -12.09
CA VAL A 197 -2.55 -3.41 -10.81
C VAL A 197 -1.23 -3.93 -10.24
N PRO A 198 -1.04 -3.91 -8.90
CA PRO A 198 0.25 -4.26 -8.30
C PRO A 198 0.46 -5.77 -8.09
N SER A 199 -0.51 -6.63 -8.41
CA SER A 199 -0.41 -8.08 -8.21
C SER A 199 -1.45 -8.86 -9.01
N ASP A 200 -1.18 -10.15 -9.23
CA ASP A 200 -2.14 -11.08 -9.82
C ASP A 200 -3.39 -11.23 -8.95
N PHE A 201 -3.25 -11.12 -7.62
CA PHE A 201 -4.41 -11.09 -6.73
C PHE A 201 -5.36 -9.95 -7.09
N VAL A 202 -4.86 -8.71 -7.23
CA VAL A 202 -5.72 -7.58 -7.62
C VAL A 202 -6.35 -7.81 -8.99
N LEU A 203 -5.58 -8.30 -9.97
CA LEU A 203 -6.12 -8.61 -11.29
C LEU A 203 -7.26 -9.63 -11.21
N SER A 204 -7.10 -10.67 -10.39
CA SER A 204 -8.11 -11.74 -10.23
C SER A 204 -9.41 -11.26 -9.55
N THR A 205 -9.37 -10.15 -8.81
CA THR A 205 -10.57 -9.56 -8.19
C THR A 205 -11.43 -8.79 -9.18
N LEU A 206 -10.87 -8.38 -10.34
CA LEU A 206 -11.58 -7.59 -11.33
C LEU A 206 -12.58 -8.44 -12.13
N PRO A 207 -13.78 -7.91 -12.44
CA PRO A 207 -14.65 -8.46 -13.48
C PRO A 207 -13.90 -8.60 -14.81
N GLN A 208 -14.27 -9.61 -15.61
CA GLN A 208 -13.59 -9.93 -16.86
C GLN A 208 -13.45 -8.74 -17.82
N GLU A 209 -14.46 -7.87 -17.87
CA GLU A 209 -14.46 -6.66 -18.71
C GLU A 209 -13.35 -5.68 -18.33
N PHE A 210 -13.04 -5.52 -17.03
CA PHE A 210 -11.95 -4.69 -16.54
C PHE A 210 -10.60 -5.42 -16.56
N ALA A 211 -10.59 -6.72 -16.25
CA ALA A 211 -9.39 -7.54 -16.28
C ALA A 211 -8.73 -7.56 -17.67
N ARG A 212 -9.51 -7.47 -18.76
CA ARG A 212 -8.99 -7.36 -20.14
C ARG A 212 -8.17 -6.08 -20.39
N LYS A 213 -8.41 -5.02 -19.62
CA LYS A 213 -7.66 -3.77 -19.65
C LYS A 213 -6.51 -3.79 -18.63
N GLY A 214 -6.43 -4.84 -17.79
CA GLY A 214 -5.53 -4.98 -16.68
C GLY A 214 -4.12 -5.37 -17.10
N THR A 215 -3.13 -4.75 -16.48
CA THR A 215 -1.71 -5.12 -16.60
C THR A 215 -1.08 -5.15 -15.21
N VAL A 216 -0.45 -6.28 -14.87
CA VAL A 216 0.23 -6.43 -13.59
C VAL A 216 1.61 -5.76 -13.65
N VAL A 217 1.82 -4.77 -12.79
CA VAL A 217 3.11 -4.09 -12.58
C VAL A 217 3.44 -4.16 -11.09
N PRO A 218 4.12 -5.24 -10.64
CA PRO A 218 4.34 -5.49 -9.23
C PRO A 218 5.25 -4.43 -8.59
N TYR A 219 4.83 -3.86 -7.45
CA TYR A 219 5.68 -3.00 -6.64
C TYR A 219 6.93 -3.73 -6.20
N GLY A 220 8.06 -3.02 -6.14
CA GLY A 220 9.36 -3.59 -5.81
C GLY A 220 9.65 -3.64 -4.31
N CYS A 221 10.60 -4.48 -3.94
CA CYS A 221 11.20 -4.48 -2.61
C CYS A 221 12.09 -3.24 -2.43
N PRO A 222 12.17 -2.69 -1.20
CA PRO A 222 13.24 -1.76 -0.84
C PRO A 222 14.62 -2.35 -1.06
N GLU A 223 15.63 -1.49 -1.09
CA GLU A 223 17.03 -1.95 -1.16
C GLU A 223 17.33 -2.93 -0.02
N VAL A 224 17.97 -4.04 -0.38
CA VAL A 224 18.38 -5.04 0.59
C VAL A 224 19.41 -4.42 1.52
N SER A 225 19.20 -4.58 2.82
CA SER A 225 20.13 -4.07 3.83
C SER A 225 21.44 -4.85 3.79
N VAL A 226 22.46 -4.26 3.19
CA VAL A 226 23.84 -4.79 3.24
C VAL A 226 24.41 -4.44 4.63
N GLY A 227 24.44 -5.39 5.54
CA GLY A 227 24.93 -5.17 6.90
C GLY A 227 25.37 -6.47 7.58
N ALA A 228 25.62 -6.40 8.88
CA ALA A 228 25.99 -7.58 9.67
C ALA A 228 24.99 -8.73 9.48
N PRO A 229 25.45 -9.99 9.47
CA PRO A 229 24.57 -11.16 9.39
C PRO A 229 23.44 -11.08 10.42
N ARG A 230 22.25 -11.55 10.05
CA ARG A 230 21.16 -11.64 11.01
C ARG A 230 21.49 -12.63 12.12
N SER A 231 21.12 -12.30 13.35
CA SER A 231 21.14 -13.25 14.45
C SER A 231 19.72 -13.78 14.67
N PHE A 232 19.57 -15.08 14.64
CA PHE A 232 18.30 -15.76 14.92
C PHE A 232 18.25 -16.19 16.38
N SER A 233 17.04 -16.28 16.92
CA SER A 233 16.86 -16.83 18.26
C SER A 233 17.39 -18.26 18.32
N PRO A 234 18.18 -18.63 19.34
CA PRO A 234 18.60 -20.01 19.53
C PRO A 234 17.41 -20.96 19.64
N GLY A 235 17.60 -22.24 19.26
CA GLY A 235 16.51 -23.23 19.25
C GLY A 235 15.85 -23.49 20.60
N ASN A 236 16.54 -23.17 21.71
CA ASN A 236 16.02 -23.25 23.08
C ASN A 236 15.31 -21.97 23.56
N LYS A 237 15.14 -20.95 22.69
CA LYS A 237 14.42 -19.70 22.96
C LYS A 237 13.15 -19.63 22.10
N PRO A 238 12.12 -18.91 22.57
CA PRO A 238 10.93 -18.66 21.77
C PRO A 238 11.27 -18.07 20.39
N LEU A 239 10.48 -18.44 19.37
CA LEU A 239 10.55 -17.84 18.04
C LEU A 239 10.02 -16.41 18.13
N LYS A 240 10.78 -15.42 17.70
CA LYS A 240 10.36 -14.01 17.68
C LYS A 240 9.54 -13.72 16.44
N VAL A 241 8.26 -13.51 16.66
CA VAL A 241 7.27 -13.24 15.62
C VAL A 241 6.98 -11.74 15.57
N LEU A 242 6.96 -11.17 14.37
CA LEU A 242 6.61 -9.77 14.15
C LEU A 242 5.35 -9.67 13.29
N PHE A 243 4.44 -8.79 13.68
CA PHE A 243 3.37 -8.26 12.85
C PHE A 243 3.53 -6.74 12.75
N CYS A 244 3.30 -6.16 11.56
CA CYS A 244 3.26 -4.71 11.39
C CYS A 244 2.15 -4.31 10.41
N GLY A 245 1.36 -3.30 10.79
CA GLY A 245 0.31 -2.74 9.95
C GLY A 245 -0.75 -1.98 10.74
N SER A 246 -1.79 -1.49 10.07
CA SER A 246 -2.98 -0.96 10.74
C SER A 246 -3.71 -2.09 11.48
N LEU A 247 -3.99 -1.88 12.76
CA LEU A 247 -4.56 -2.92 13.60
C LEU A 247 -6.08 -3.01 13.41
N GLY A 248 -6.51 -3.96 12.60
CA GLY A 248 -7.91 -4.26 12.31
C GLY A 248 -8.07 -5.63 11.69
N GLN A 249 -9.28 -6.15 11.67
CA GLN A 249 -9.57 -7.53 11.27
C GLN A 249 -9.28 -7.81 9.79
N ARG A 250 -9.32 -6.79 8.92
CA ARG A 250 -8.86 -6.96 7.53
C ARG A 250 -7.43 -7.51 7.43
N LYS A 251 -6.61 -7.31 8.46
CA LYS A 251 -5.24 -7.84 8.55
C LYS A 251 -5.16 -9.23 9.21
N GLY A 252 -6.30 -9.84 9.58
CA GLY A 252 -6.36 -11.19 10.15
C GLY A 252 -5.85 -11.30 11.58
N LEU A 253 -5.94 -10.21 12.36
CA LEU A 253 -5.37 -10.18 13.72
C LEU A 253 -6.03 -11.17 14.69
N SER A 254 -7.33 -11.46 14.56
CA SER A 254 -7.98 -12.47 15.41
C SER A 254 -7.30 -13.84 15.26
N TYR A 255 -7.03 -14.23 14.03
CA TYR A 255 -6.40 -15.52 13.69
C TYR A 255 -4.94 -15.59 14.17
N LEU A 256 -4.20 -14.47 14.07
CA LEU A 256 -2.83 -14.37 14.60
C LEU A 256 -2.81 -14.49 16.13
N PHE A 257 -3.67 -13.75 16.83
CA PHE A 257 -3.73 -13.80 18.29
C PHE A 257 -4.14 -15.19 18.80
N GLU A 258 -5.07 -15.85 18.12
CA GLU A 258 -5.50 -17.20 18.48
C GLU A 258 -4.35 -18.21 18.28
N SER A 259 -3.66 -18.21 17.14
CA SER A 259 -2.54 -19.12 16.88
C SER A 259 -1.41 -18.94 17.88
N VAL A 260 -1.04 -17.68 18.19
CA VAL A 260 -0.02 -17.37 19.19
C VAL A 260 -0.43 -17.83 20.59
N ALA A 261 -1.73 -17.69 20.94
CA ALA A 261 -2.22 -18.17 22.22
C ALA A 261 -2.15 -19.71 22.35
N ARG A 262 -2.40 -20.45 21.27
CA ARG A 262 -2.27 -21.93 21.25
C ARG A 262 -0.81 -22.37 21.37
N LEU A 263 0.13 -21.66 20.71
CA LEU A 263 1.57 -21.95 20.77
C LEU A 263 2.20 -21.59 22.13
N GLY A 264 1.61 -20.69 22.89
CA GLY A 264 2.05 -20.31 24.21
C GLY A 264 3.50 -19.83 24.26
N SER A 265 4.34 -20.44 25.11
CA SER A 265 5.73 -20.04 25.32
C SER A 265 6.69 -20.38 24.15
N GLN A 266 6.24 -21.06 23.11
CA GLN A 266 7.06 -21.39 21.94
C GLN A 266 7.35 -20.15 21.08
N VAL A 267 6.51 -19.12 21.13
CA VAL A 267 6.59 -17.90 20.34
C VAL A 267 6.49 -16.64 21.18
N GLU A 268 7.13 -15.57 20.74
CA GLU A 268 7.05 -14.23 21.32
C GLU A 268 6.60 -13.25 20.25
N LEU A 269 5.34 -12.77 20.32
CA LEU A 269 4.75 -11.86 19.33
C LEU A 269 5.02 -10.40 19.70
N THR A 270 5.57 -9.66 18.73
CA THR A 270 5.60 -8.19 18.73
C THR A 270 4.64 -7.68 17.67
N VAL A 271 3.76 -6.78 18.07
CA VAL A 271 2.77 -6.11 17.18
C VAL A 271 3.14 -4.64 17.06
N VAL A 272 3.32 -4.15 15.82
CA VAL A 272 3.59 -2.74 15.52
C VAL A 272 2.43 -2.16 14.73
N GLY A 273 1.81 -1.10 15.24
CA GLY A 273 0.75 -0.40 14.52
C GLY A 273 -0.28 0.27 15.41
N THR A 274 -1.10 1.11 14.76
CA THR A 274 -2.17 1.85 15.43
C THR A 274 -3.51 1.17 15.14
N PRO A 275 -4.38 0.98 16.15
CA PRO A 275 -5.75 0.53 15.94
C PRO A 275 -6.50 1.42 14.95
N VAL A 276 -7.18 0.80 13.98
CA VAL A 276 -8.12 1.54 13.09
C VAL A 276 -9.36 1.95 13.86
N GLU A 277 -9.77 1.10 14.78
CA GLU A 277 -10.75 1.36 15.82
C GLU A 277 -10.51 0.38 16.99
N LEU A 278 -10.82 0.78 18.21
CA LEU A 278 -10.71 -0.10 19.37
C LEU A 278 -11.94 -1.01 19.44
N CYS A 279 -11.69 -2.28 19.74
CA CYS A 279 -12.70 -3.27 20.09
C CYS A 279 -12.12 -4.19 21.17
N ARG A 280 -12.99 -4.78 21.96
CA ARG A 280 -12.58 -5.61 23.12
C ARG A 280 -11.61 -6.74 22.76
N PRO A 281 -11.81 -7.55 21.69
CA PRO A 281 -10.84 -8.59 21.34
C PRO A 281 -9.46 -8.05 20.98
N LEU A 282 -9.39 -6.89 20.29
CA LEU A 282 -8.12 -6.23 19.96
C LEU A 282 -7.39 -5.79 21.23
N GLU A 283 -8.09 -5.15 22.18
CA GLU A 283 -7.50 -4.71 23.45
C GLU A 283 -6.97 -5.89 24.27
N VAL A 284 -7.74 -6.97 24.35
CA VAL A 284 -7.34 -8.21 25.04
C VAL A 284 -6.13 -8.84 24.35
N GLY A 285 -6.10 -8.90 23.02
CA GLY A 285 -4.97 -9.43 22.27
C GLY A 285 -3.69 -8.61 22.50
N LEU A 286 -3.80 -7.28 22.41
CA LEU A 286 -2.67 -6.37 22.63
C LEU A 286 -2.11 -6.40 24.05
N SER A 287 -2.94 -6.66 25.05
CA SER A 287 -2.49 -6.79 26.45
C SER A 287 -1.63 -8.01 26.74
N LYS A 288 -1.65 -9.02 25.85
CA LYS A 288 -0.90 -10.28 25.99
C LYS A 288 0.39 -10.34 25.17
N VAL A 289 0.68 -9.30 24.38
CA VAL A 289 1.82 -9.28 23.49
C VAL A 289 2.61 -7.97 23.63
N LYS A 290 3.82 -7.92 23.09
CA LYS A 290 4.56 -6.66 23.02
C LYS A 290 3.95 -5.77 21.94
N TRP A 291 3.32 -4.66 22.33
CA TRP A 291 2.71 -3.71 21.40
C TRP A 291 3.48 -2.38 21.32
N ILE A 292 3.71 -1.93 20.10
CA ILE A 292 4.34 -0.63 19.78
C ILE A 292 3.39 0.11 18.83
N SER A 293 2.86 1.25 19.26
CA SER A 293 1.82 1.98 18.52
C SER A 293 2.30 2.54 17.17
N SER A 294 3.56 2.97 17.07
CA SER A 294 4.18 3.38 15.81
C SER A 294 5.69 3.47 15.94
N LEU A 295 6.39 3.29 14.83
CA LEU A 295 7.83 3.48 14.72
C LEU A 295 8.16 4.32 13.48
N PRO A 296 9.24 5.11 13.50
CA PRO A 296 9.86 5.61 12.28
C PRO A 296 10.25 4.44 11.35
N HIS A 297 10.14 4.64 10.04
CA HIS A 297 10.37 3.56 9.06
C HIS A 297 11.74 2.88 9.22
N ALA A 298 12.81 3.65 9.45
CA ALA A 298 14.14 3.10 9.66
C ALA A 298 14.22 2.21 10.92
N GLU A 299 13.52 2.59 11.99
CA GLU A 299 13.45 1.80 13.22
C GLU A 299 12.62 0.53 13.03
N LEU A 300 11.56 0.58 12.21
CA LEU A 300 10.78 -0.59 11.83
C LEU A 300 11.65 -1.61 11.06
N LEU A 301 12.42 -1.16 10.07
CA LEU A 301 13.36 -2.04 9.34
C LEU A 301 14.41 -2.66 10.28
N ALA A 302 14.94 -1.86 11.22
CA ALA A 302 15.86 -2.38 12.23
C ALA A 302 15.18 -3.41 13.15
N LEU A 303 13.92 -3.21 13.52
CA LEU A 303 13.13 -4.14 14.32
C LEU A 303 12.86 -5.45 13.55
N MET A 304 12.57 -5.39 12.25
CA MET A 304 12.43 -6.57 11.39
C MET A 304 13.68 -7.46 11.44
N ARG A 305 14.86 -6.87 11.47
CA ARG A 305 16.13 -7.63 11.58
C ARG A 305 16.34 -8.32 12.94
N GLN A 306 15.60 -7.92 13.96
CA GLN A 306 15.69 -8.48 15.33
C GLN A 306 14.66 -9.59 15.59
N HIS A 307 13.78 -9.89 14.61
CA HIS A 307 12.77 -10.94 14.70
C HIS A 307 13.11 -12.10 13.77
N ASP A 308 12.52 -13.25 14.03
CA ASP A 308 12.80 -14.49 13.31
C ASP A 308 11.87 -14.66 12.10
N VAL A 309 10.61 -14.27 12.22
CA VAL A 309 9.57 -14.42 11.19
C VAL A 309 8.56 -13.27 11.21
N PHE A 310 8.10 -12.88 10.03
CA PHE A 310 7.03 -11.91 9.85
C PHE A 310 5.71 -12.62 9.53
N VAL A 311 4.65 -12.35 10.31
CA VAL A 311 3.34 -12.96 10.06
C VAL A 311 2.35 -11.87 9.66
N PHE A 312 1.76 -12.02 8.47
CA PHE A 312 0.82 -11.05 7.90
C PHE A 312 -0.38 -11.78 7.26
N PRO A 313 -1.31 -12.33 8.08
CA PRO A 313 -2.39 -13.19 7.62
C PRO A 313 -3.58 -12.38 7.10
N THR A 314 -3.29 -11.40 6.25
CA THR A 314 -4.28 -10.44 5.76
C THR A 314 -5.39 -11.08 4.94
N LEU A 315 -6.60 -10.56 5.05
CA LEU A 315 -7.76 -11.00 4.28
C LEU A 315 -7.84 -10.30 2.92
N PHE A 316 -7.33 -9.07 2.81
CA PHE A 316 -7.45 -8.30 1.57
C PHE A 316 -6.43 -7.17 1.49
N GLU A 317 -5.63 -7.16 0.43
CA GLU A 317 -4.63 -6.13 0.10
C GLU A 317 -4.58 -5.86 -1.41
N GLY A 318 -3.72 -4.97 -1.82
CA GLY A 318 -3.27 -4.85 -3.20
C GLY A 318 -1.96 -5.59 -3.42
N ARG A 319 -0.90 -5.02 -2.84
CA ARG A 319 0.42 -5.62 -2.66
C ARG A 319 1.01 -5.07 -1.36
N ALA A 320 1.12 -5.93 -0.38
CA ALA A 320 1.52 -5.54 0.98
C ALA A 320 2.98 -5.10 1.01
N LEU A 321 3.24 -3.78 0.98
CA LEU A 321 4.60 -3.23 1.01
C LEU A 321 5.39 -3.68 2.24
N VAL A 322 4.73 -3.85 3.38
CA VAL A 322 5.37 -4.32 4.61
C VAL A 322 5.92 -5.74 4.48
N VAL A 323 5.33 -6.59 3.62
CA VAL A 323 5.87 -7.91 3.29
C VAL A 323 7.15 -7.77 2.47
N LEU A 324 7.16 -6.85 1.49
CA LEU A 324 8.36 -6.56 0.69
C LEU A 324 9.49 -5.97 1.56
N GLU A 325 9.13 -5.13 2.53
CA GLU A 325 10.06 -4.61 3.55
C GLU A 325 10.65 -5.75 4.39
N ALA A 326 9.83 -6.67 4.88
CA ALA A 326 10.28 -7.83 5.65
C ALA A 326 11.27 -8.69 4.86
N LEU A 327 10.94 -9.05 3.61
CA LEU A 327 11.82 -9.82 2.74
C LEU A 327 13.15 -9.09 2.47
N SER A 328 13.13 -7.75 2.29
CA SER A 328 14.35 -6.96 2.08
C SER A 328 15.28 -6.92 3.31
N GLN A 329 14.74 -7.23 4.49
CA GLN A 329 15.50 -7.39 5.72
C GLN A 329 15.86 -8.87 6.00
N GLY A 330 15.61 -9.77 5.07
CA GLY A 330 15.82 -11.21 5.21
C GLY A 330 14.87 -11.87 6.21
N LEU A 331 13.71 -11.32 6.46
CA LEU A 331 12.73 -11.85 7.40
C LEU A 331 11.77 -12.78 6.63
N PRO A 332 11.79 -14.11 6.85
CA PRO A 332 10.83 -15.03 6.25
C PRO A 332 9.39 -14.63 6.59
N VAL A 333 8.47 -14.85 5.67
CA VAL A 333 7.11 -14.32 5.77
C VAL A 333 6.08 -15.45 5.78
N ILE A 334 5.15 -15.41 6.73
CA ILE A 334 3.92 -16.21 6.69
C ILE A 334 2.78 -15.26 6.30
N THR A 335 2.16 -15.51 5.14
CA THR A 335 1.10 -14.65 4.62
C THR A 335 0.05 -15.45 3.84
N THR A 336 -0.95 -14.75 3.31
CA THR A 336 -2.05 -15.34 2.51
C THR A 336 -1.92 -14.96 1.04
N PRO A 337 -2.59 -15.65 0.11
CA PRO A 337 -2.64 -15.25 -1.29
C PRO A 337 -3.14 -13.81 -1.47
N ASN A 338 -4.04 -13.38 -0.60
CA ASN A 338 -4.69 -12.07 -0.64
C ASN A 338 -3.77 -10.91 -0.20
N SER A 339 -2.53 -11.19 0.18
CA SER A 339 -1.50 -10.17 0.40
C SER A 339 -0.98 -9.54 -0.89
N GLY A 340 -1.22 -10.18 -2.05
CA GLY A 340 -0.69 -9.78 -3.35
C GLY A 340 0.83 -9.92 -3.49
N THR A 341 1.44 -10.85 -2.75
CA THR A 341 2.90 -11.04 -2.68
C THR A 341 3.34 -12.47 -2.94
N THR A 342 2.50 -13.31 -3.55
CA THR A 342 2.80 -14.73 -3.80
C THR A 342 3.89 -14.97 -4.85
N ASP A 343 4.25 -13.95 -5.60
CA ASP A 343 5.39 -13.95 -6.52
C ASP A 343 6.74 -13.76 -5.80
N VAL A 344 6.73 -13.33 -4.55
CA VAL A 344 7.94 -13.11 -3.72
C VAL A 344 7.90 -13.89 -2.39
N VAL A 345 6.72 -14.26 -1.89
CA VAL A 345 6.58 -15.22 -0.79
C VAL A 345 6.35 -16.60 -1.40
N LEU A 346 7.45 -17.30 -1.66
CA LEU A 346 7.45 -18.64 -2.24
C LEU A 346 7.34 -19.66 -1.11
N HIS A 347 6.24 -20.44 -1.13
CA HIS A 347 5.93 -21.43 -0.09
C HIS A 347 7.06 -22.44 0.10
N GLY A 348 7.55 -22.61 1.32
CA GLY A 348 8.67 -23.46 1.67
C GLY A 348 10.07 -22.90 1.31
N ARG A 349 10.16 -21.70 0.67
CA ARG A 349 11.43 -21.15 0.21
C ARG A 349 11.77 -19.78 0.84
N THR A 350 10.86 -18.81 0.77
CA THR A 350 11.03 -17.48 1.38
C THR A 350 10.05 -17.25 2.54
N GLY A 351 9.26 -18.27 2.84
CA GLY A 351 8.22 -18.26 3.86
C GLY A 351 7.09 -19.21 3.52
N TYR A 352 5.89 -18.94 4.04
CA TYR A 352 4.71 -19.77 3.81
C TYR A 352 3.53 -18.95 3.30
N VAL A 353 2.84 -19.47 2.30
CA VAL A 353 1.54 -18.98 1.84
C VAL A 353 0.48 -19.92 2.42
N ILE A 354 -0.39 -19.38 3.28
CA ILE A 354 -1.43 -20.12 3.99
C ILE A 354 -2.81 -19.62 3.56
N PRO A 355 -3.89 -20.44 3.70
CA PRO A 355 -5.24 -19.95 3.44
C PRO A 355 -5.60 -18.74 4.33
N ILE A 356 -6.48 -17.86 3.84
CA ILE A 356 -7.08 -16.83 4.70
C ILE A 356 -7.85 -17.49 5.85
N ARG A 357 -7.96 -16.81 7.00
CA ARG A 357 -8.72 -17.29 8.17
C ARG A 357 -8.19 -18.59 8.80
N SER A 358 -6.97 -18.99 8.48
CA SER A 358 -6.40 -20.26 8.95
C SER A 358 -5.52 -20.07 10.18
N VAL A 359 -6.10 -20.30 11.37
CA VAL A 359 -5.35 -20.37 12.63
C VAL A 359 -4.34 -21.52 12.57
N ASP A 360 -4.79 -22.70 12.13
CA ASP A 360 -3.96 -23.91 12.04
C ASP A 360 -2.79 -23.71 11.06
N GLY A 361 -3.02 -23.00 9.93
CA GLY A 361 -1.96 -22.71 8.97
C GLY A 361 -0.87 -21.80 9.54
N ILE A 362 -1.25 -20.80 10.36
CA ILE A 362 -0.27 -19.96 11.06
C ILE A 362 0.49 -20.80 12.10
N GLU A 363 -0.23 -21.59 12.89
CA GLU A 363 0.31 -22.43 13.94
C GLU A 363 1.33 -23.43 13.38
N MET A 364 0.96 -24.22 12.37
CA MET A 364 1.84 -25.20 11.72
C MET A 364 3.12 -24.57 11.17
N ALA A 365 3.01 -23.43 10.47
CA ALA A 365 4.15 -22.73 9.91
C ALA A 365 5.09 -22.20 11.00
N LEU A 366 4.53 -21.65 12.09
CA LEU A 366 5.33 -21.18 13.23
C LEU A 366 6.01 -22.32 13.99
N GLU A 367 5.32 -23.45 14.20
CA GLU A 367 5.90 -24.65 14.81
C GLU A 367 7.05 -25.22 14.02
N GLU A 368 6.92 -25.31 12.70
CA GLU A 368 7.98 -25.81 11.83
C GLU A 368 9.23 -24.92 11.94
N LEU A 369 9.08 -23.61 11.85
CA LEU A 369 10.19 -22.65 12.00
C LEU A 369 10.77 -22.61 13.42
N ALA A 370 9.96 -22.89 14.43
CA ALA A 370 10.43 -23.00 15.81
C ALA A 370 11.30 -24.27 16.01
N LYS A 371 10.96 -25.36 15.36
CA LYS A 371 11.67 -26.65 15.43
C LYS A 371 12.92 -26.68 14.54
N ASP A 372 12.85 -26.11 13.33
CA ASP A 372 13.95 -26.12 12.35
C ASP A 372 14.53 -24.72 12.13
N ARG A 373 15.61 -24.40 12.87
CA ARG A 373 16.31 -23.11 12.76
C ARG A 373 17.27 -23.04 11.55
N GLU A 374 17.59 -24.15 10.93
CA GLU A 374 18.36 -24.18 9.69
C GLU A 374 17.50 -23.83 8.51
N LEU A 375 16.29 -24.40 8.44
CA LEU A 375 15.27 -24.00 7.47
C LEU A 375 14.97 -22.49 7.55
N LEU A 376 14.82 -21.95 8.77
CA LEU A 376 14.61 -20.52 9.00
C LEU A 376 15.75 -19.66 8.43
N ARG A 377 17.01 -20.07 8.60
CA ARG A 377 18.17 -19.35 8.02
C ARG A 377 18.17 -19.44 6.50
N HIS A 378 17.93 -20.63 5.97
CA HIS A 378 17.83 -20.81 4.53
C HIS A 378 16.75 -19.93 3.90
N MET A 379 15.56 -19.90 4.50
CA MET A 379 14.48 -19.01 4.05
C MET A 379 14.86 -17.53 4.11
N SER A 380 15.64 -17.13 5.10
CA SER A 380 16.15 -15.76 5.23
C SER A 380 17.08 -15.38 4.09
N ASP A 381 18.01 -16.25 3.73
CA ASP A 381 18.95 -16.02 2.63
C ASP A 381 18.23 -15.95 1.28
N GLU A 382 17.27 -16.85 1.06
CA GLU A 382 16.42 -16.84 -0.14
C GLU A 382 15.53 -15.58 -0.20
N ALA A 383 15.02 -15.09 0.94
CA ALA A 383 14.26 -13.85 1.00
C ALA A 383 15.10 -12.64 0.58
N LEU A 384 16.33 -12.52 1.08
CA LEU A 384 17.26 -11.45 0.68
C LEU A 384 17.58 -11.50 -0.83
N LYS A 385 17.87 -12.71 -1.33
CA LYS A 385 18.16 -12.91 -2.75
C LYS A 385 16.99 -12.46 -3.62
N LEU A 386 15.78 -12.95 -3.36
CA LEU A 386 14.60 -12.64 -4.15
C LEU A 386 14.21 -11.16 -4.03
N ALA A 387 14.38 -10.54 -2.85
CA ALA A 387 14.14 -9.12 -2.66
C ALA A 387 15.08 -8.26 -3.52
N SER A 388 16.35 -8.66 -3.69
CA SER A 388 17.31 -7.97 -4.55
C SER A 388 16.93 -8.04 -6.03
N GLU A 389 16.37 -9.16 -6.49
CA GLU A 389 15.93 -9.40 -7.86
C GLU A 389 14.62 -8.64 -8.18
N THR A 390 13.78 -8.39 -7.17
CA THR A 390 12.46 -7.75 -7.29
C THR A 390 12.45 -6.33 -6.74
N SER A 391 13.50 -5.56 -7.00
CA SER A 391 13.71 -4.21 -6.48
C SER A 391 12.75 -3.16 -7.09
N TRP A 392 12.69 -1.98 -6.48
CA TRP A 392 11.99 -0.81 -7.04
C TRP A 392 12.53 -0.41 -8.41
N LEU A 393 13.80 -0.67 -8.72
CA LEU A 393 14.35 -0.45 -10.06
C LEU A 393 13.66 -1.36 -11.10
N SER A 394 13.46 -2.64 -10.75
CA SER A 394 12.70 -3.59 -11.58
C SER A 394 11.26 -3.12 -11.82
N TYR A 395 10.58 -2.58 -10.79
CA TYR A 395 9.26 -1.97 -10.93
C TYR A 395 9.27 -0.81 -11.92
N ARG A 396 10.24 0.13 -11.81
CA ARG A 396 10.33 1.30 -12.70
C ARG A 396 10.47 0.88 -14.17
N VAL A 397 11.31 -0.11 -14.44
CA VAL A 397 11.48 -0.65 -15.80
C VAL A 397 10.18 -1.29 -16.31
N LYS A 398 9.52 -2.12 -15.48
CA LYS A 398 8.25 -2.75 -15.84
C LYS A 398 7.15 -1.71 -16.11
N LEU A 399 7.08 -0.67 -15.29
CA LEU A 399 6.12 0.43 -15.46
C LEU A 399 6.33 1.15 -16.79
N LEU A 400 7.57 1.52 -17.12
CA LEU A 400 7.90 2.17 -18.41
C LEU A 400 7.55 1.28 -19.60
N ASN A 401 7.85 -0.01 -19.53
CA ASN A 401 7.49 -0.98 -20.56
C ASN A 401 5.96 -1.10 -20.71
N ALA A 402 5.22 -1.15 -19.62
CA ALA A 402 3.75 -1.17 -19.65
C ALA A 402 3.19 0.09 -20.32
N MET A 403 3.73 1.27 -19.99
CA MET A 403 3.34 2.53 -20.62
C MET A 403 3.62 2.56 -22.12
N GLN A 404 4.65 1.86 -22.58
CA GLN A 404 4.95 1.72 -24.02
C GLN A 404 3.99 0.75 -24.73
N ASN A 405 3.69 -0.39 -24.12
CA ASN A 405 2.87 -1.45 -24.73
C ASN A 405 1.41 -1.07 -24.91
N PHE A 406 0.87 -0.15 -24.10
CA PHE A 406 -0.51 0.33 -24.27
C PHE A 406 -0.79 0.98 -25.63
N GLU A 407 0.24 1.24 -26.46
CA GLU A 407 0.06 1.77 -27.82
C GLU A 407 -0.24 0.70 -28.86
N PHE A 408 0.34 -0.49 -28.73
CA PHE A 408 0.13 -1.58 -29.69
C PHE A 408 -1.30 -2.09 -29.71
N ILE A 409 -2.00 -2.07 -28.57
CA ILE A 409 -3.36 -2.59 -28.46
C ILE A 409 -4.37 -1.75 -29.24
N LYS A 410 -4.16 -0.44 -29.39
CA LYS A 410 -5.04 0.43 -30.19
C LYS A 410 -4.84 0.28 -31.72
N GLN A 411 -3.66 -0.11 -32.18
CA GLN A 411 -3.37 -0.32 -33.60
C GLN A 411 -3.92 -1.65 -34.13
N ILE A 412 -4.20 -2.62 -33.26
CA ILE A 412 -4.75 -3.93 -33.63
C ILE A 412 -6.30 -3.90 -33.68
N ASN A 413 -6.93 -2.95 -32.99
CA ASN A 413 -8.38 -2.80 -32.88
C ASN A 413 -8.96 -1.67 -33.74
N GLN A 414 -8.17 -1.06 -34.63
CA GLN A 414 -8.57 -0.20 -35.74
C GLN A 414 -8.36 -0.92 -37.08
#